data_750468b204ea52e4ec67120778dd9933
#
_entry.id   750468b204ea52e4ec67120778dd9933
#
_cell.length_a   1.000
_cell.length_b   1.000
_cell.length_c   1.000
_cell.angle_alpha   90.00
_cell.angle_beta   90.00
_cell.angle_gamma   90.00
#
_symmetry.space_group_name_H-M   'P 1'
#
loop_
_entity.id
_entity.type
_entity.pdbx_description
1 polymer ?
#
loop_
_entity_poly.entity_id
_entity_poly.type
_entity_poly.pdbx_seq_one_letter_code
_entity_poly.pdbx_strand_id
1 'polypeptide(L)'
;MGNRINWQITIGTMLLWFIHLGMAAQGMPLTNEAAKLCQQKSYAAALKKADEAIHSDAESRDAYTWYVHGFVHKEIFKEEELGNRQSTHRRQAEESLLRAMKCENATRHEDMIKLALKYLASTYYNDALQSSQVIAGEDESVPRKLFADFRRLMNIAVPETNFLDYEKELEKSLGQHYFTLWQRDTEVGKWRDLATKRYASIVALDSTDSDAYYNLAVIDYNRAVFMYRKLGPDTDMFDAITLQEEASGLIRSKALVNMEKAYALAPEKGEIVRGIMMMHRALDHEKDVAYFKTEIERLINEGKIKADQPK
;
A
#
# COMPACT_ATOMS: atom_id res chain seq x y z
N MET A 1 8.68 7.46 6.33
CA MET A 1 8.92 7.84 4.92
C MET A 1 8.67 6.61 4.08
N GLY A 2 7.47 6.52 3.49
CA GLY A 2 7.09 5.36 2.69
C GLY A 2 8.01 5.19 1.50
N ASN A 3 8.55 3.99 1.35
CA ASN A 3 9.25 3.57 0.15
C ASN A 3 8.29 3.63 -1.03
N ARG A 4 8.25 4.78 -1.71
CA ARG A 4 7.71 4.82 -3.07
C ARG A 4 8.65 3.94 -3.88
N ILE A 5 8.19 2.74 -4.22
CA ILE A 5 8.87 1.87 -5.18
C ILE A 5 9.06 2.72 -6.43
N ASN A 6 10.30 3.05 -6.72
CA ASN A 6 10.68 4.01 -7.75
C ASN A 6 10.59 3.31 -9.12
N TRP A 7 9.38 3.26 -9.69
CA TRP A 7 9.06 2.64 -10.97
C TRP A 7 9.59 3.45 -12.18
N GLN A 8 10.38 4.51 -11.94
CA GLN A 8 10.89 5.37 -13.02
C GLN A 8 11.99 4.70 -13.88
N ILE A 9 12.55 3.55 -13.48
CA ILE A 9 13.71 2.96 -14.19
C ILE A 9 13.29 2.10 -15.39
N THR A 10 12.01 1.74 -15.56
CA THR A 10 11.59 0.82 -16.64
C THR A 10 10.99 1.51 -17.87
N ILE A 11 10.91 2.83 -17.90
CA ILE A 11 10.25 3.57 -19.00
C ILE A 11 11.15 3.66 -20.26
N GLY A 12 12.46 3.56 -20.09
CA GLY A 12 13.40 3.73 -21.20
C GLY A 12 13.52 2.53 -22.16
N THR A 13 13.16 1.35 -21.73
CA THR A 13 13.35 0.11 -22.53
C THR A 13 12.11 -0.32 -23.33
N MET A 14 10.94 0.25 -23.06
CA MET A 14 9.71 -0.08 -23.79
C MET A 14 9.65 0.43 -25.23
N LEU A 15 10.43 1.47 -25.56
CA LEU A 15 10.45 2.07 -26.91
C LEU A 15 11.18 1.19 -27.96
N LEU A 16 12.04 0.27 -27.54
CA LEU A 16 12.87 -0.53 -28.47
C LEU A 16 12.22 -1.83 -28.96
N TRP A 17 11.14 -2.31 -28.33
CA TRP A 17 10.51 -3.58 -28.69
C TRP A 17 9.55 -3.50 -29.88
N PHE A 18 9.08 -2.30 -30.25
CA PHE A 18 8.17 -2.14 -31.40
C PHE A 18 8.86 -2.28 -32.77
N ILE A 19 10.16 -2.22 -32.84
CA ILE A 19 10.89 -2.21 -34.13
C ILE A 19 10.94 -3.59 -34.78
N HIS A 20 10.72 -4.69 -34.07
CA HIS A 20 10.84 -6.07 -34.61
C HIS A 20 9.52 -6.71 -35.07
N LEU A 21 8.37 -6.07 -34.91
CA LEU A 21 7.06 -6.61 -35.28
C LEU A 21 6.57 -6.24 -36.70
N GLY A 22 7.41 -5.58 -37.49
CA GLY A 22 7.04 -5.12 -38.85
C GLY A 22 6.73 -6.20 -39.87
N MET A 23 6.88 -7.51 -39.58
CA MET A 23 6.73 -8.56 -40.57
C MET A 23 5.44 -9.43 -40.46
N ALA A 24 4.71 -9.34 -39.34
CA ALA A 24 3.48 -10.15 -39.16
C ALA A 24 2.17 -9.41 -39.47
N ALA A 25 2.22 -8.14 -39.86
CA ALA A 25 1.07 -7.25 -39.86
C ALA A 25 0.59 -6.79 -41.25
N GLN A 26 0.94 -7.50 -42.31
CA GLN A 26 0.52 -7.13 -43.67
C GLN A 26 -1.02 -7.20 -43.92
N GLY A 27 -1.79 -7.73 -42.96
CA GLY A 27 -3.26 -7.87 -43.06
C GLY A 27 -4.08 -6.99 -42.11
N MET A 28 -3.45 -6.08 -41.31
CA MET A 28 -4.14 -5.29 -40.27
C MET A 28 -3.84 -3.79 -40.40
N PRO A 29 -4.32 -3.11 -41.42
CA PRO A 29 -3.96 -1.71 -41.68
C PRO A 29 -4.47 -0.76 -40.60
N LEU A 30 -5.68 -0.96 -40.07
CA LEU A 30 -6.27 -0.09 -39.03
C LEU A 30 -5.52 -0.22 -37.69
N THR A 31 -5.24 -1.44 -37.24
CA THR A 31 -4.49 -1.72 -36.02
C THR A 31 -3.07 -1.11 -36.06
N ASN A 32 -2.38 -1.27 -37.20
CA ASN A 32 -1.03 -0.73 -37.38
C ASN A 32 -1.01 0.79 -37.42
N GLU A 33 -2.00 1.40 -38.06
CA GLU A 33 -2.17 2.85 -38.07
C GLU A 33 -2.45 3.37 -36.66
N ALA A 34 -3.33 2.72 -35.89
CA ALA A 34 -3.62 3.05 -34.50
C ALA A 34 -2.35 2.99 -33.64
N ALA A 35 -1.57 1.91 -33.76
CA ALA A 35 -0.32 1.74 -33.02
C ALA A 35 0.70 2.84 -33.35
N LYS A 36 0.86 3.18 -34.63
CA LYS A 36 1.74 4.27 -35.09
C LYS A 36 1.30 5.62 -34.55
N LEU A 37 0.02 5.96 -34.62
CA LEU A 37 -0.54 7.21 -34.11
C LEU A 37 -0.38 7.29 -32.57
N CYS A 38 -0.54 6.19 -31.85
CA CYS A 38 -0.31 6.12 -30.41
C CYS A 38 1.17 6.42 -30.06
N GLN A 39 2.13 5.87 -30.82
CA GLN A 39 3.55 6.17 -30.66
C GLN A 39 3.86 7.66 -30.90
N GLN A 40 3.14 8.28 -31.81
CA GLN A 40 3.23 9.73 -32.10
C GLN A 40 2.49 10.59 -31.07
N LYS A 41 1.91 9.99 -30.03
CA LYS A 41 1.06 10.64 -29.02
C LYS A 41 -0.18 11.33 -29.59
N SER A 42 -0.58 10.96 -30.79
CA SER A 42 -1.83 11.43 -31.43
C SER A 42 -3.02 10.57 -30.95
N TYR A 43 -3.29 10.63 -29.64
CA TYR A 43 -4.17 9.67 -28.96
C TYR A 43 -5.60 9.66 -29.49
N ALA A 44 -6.20 10.81 -29.78
CA ALA A 44 -7.56 10.88 -30.33
C ALA A 44 -7.67 10.20 -31.70
N ALA A 45 -6.67 10.40 -32.56
CA ALA A 45 -6.63 9.75 -33.88
C ALA A 45 -6.32 8.25 -33.74
N ALA A 46 -5.42 7.88 -32.81
CA ALA A 46 -5.11 6.49 -32.51
C ALA A 46 -6.35 5.73 -32.01
N LEU A 47 -7.11 6.34 -31.09
CA LEU A 47 -8.33 5.75 -30.57
C LEU A 47 -9.38 5.52 -31.65
N LYS A 48 -9.61 6.51 -32.51
CA LYS A 48 -10.54 6.36 -33.63
C LYS A 48 -10.17 5.18 -34.51
N LYS A 49 -8.87 5.00 -34.85
CA LYS A 49 -8.41 3.87 -35.64
C LYS A 49 -8.51 2.53 -34.93
N ALA A 50 -8.22 2.52 -33.62
CA ALA A 50 -8.36 1.33 -32.80
C ALA A 50 -9.82 0.90 -32.66
N ASP A 51 -10.75 1.85 -32.50
CA ASP A 51 -12.20 1.60 -32.52
C ASP A 51 -12.67 1.03 -33.86
N GLU A 52 -12.20 1.59 -34.99
CA GLU A 52 -12.47 1.05 -36.33
C GLU A 52 -11.96 -0.40 -36.45
N ALA A 53 -10.76 -0.69 -35.93
CA ALA A 53 -10.13 -2.01 -36.00
C ALA A 53 -10.90 -3.10 -35.24
N ILE A 54 -11.37 -2.83 -34.02
CA ILE A 54 -12.11 -3.82 -33.20
C ILE A 54 -13.52 -4.12 -33.79
N HIS A 55 -14.01 -3.28 -34.69
CA HIS A 55 -15.28 -3.50 -35.40
C HIS A 55 -15.08 -4.05 -36.81
N SER A 56 -13.84 -4.20 -37.27
CA SER A 56 -13.53 -4.78 -38.59
C SER A 56 -13.62 -6.30 -38.54
N ASP A 57 -14.37 -6.90 -39.49
CA ASP A 57 -14.46 -8.37 -39.64
C ASP A 57 -13.09 -9.02 -39.85
N ALA A 58 -12.16 -8.29 -40.47
CA ALA A 58 -10.83 -8.77 -40.79
C ALA A 58 -9.86 -8.75 -39.57
N GLU A 59 -10.02 -7.76 -38.67
CA GLU A 59 -9.03 -7.51 -37.61
C GLU A 59 -9.57 -7.85 -36.20
N SER A 60 -10.89 -7.83 -35.97
CA SER A 60 -11.52 -7.97 -34.64
C SER A 60 -11.29 -9.32 -33.94
N ARG A 61 -10.83 -10.35 -34.65
CA ARG A 61 -10.53 -11.67 -34.06
C ARG A 61 -9.09 -11.80 -33.60
N ASP A 62 -8.23 -10.83 -33.93
CA ASP A 62 -6.79 -10.86 -33.63
C ASP A 62 -6.51 -10.29 -32.25
N ALA A 63 -5.67 -10.99 -31.47
CA ALA A 63 -5.26 -10.55 -30.14
C ALA A 63 -4.50 -9.23 -30.18
N TYR A 64 -3.71 -8.98 -31.23
CA TYR A 64 -2.94 -7.75 -31.36
C TYR A 64 -3.87 -6.53 -31.55
N THR A 65 -4.99 -6.67 -32.25
CA THR A 65 -6.00 -5.62 -32.40
C THR A 65 -6.56 -5.19 -31.04
N TRP A 66 -7.00 -6.15 -30.24
CA TRP A 66 -7.51 -5.87 -28.90
C TRP A 66 -6.42 -5.35 -27.95
N TYR A 67 -5.18 -5.84 -28.10
CA TYR A 67 -4.05 -5.30 -27.37
C TYR A 67 -3.82 -3.83 -27.71
N VAL A 68 -3.76 -3.46 -29.00
CA VAL A 68 -3.53 -2.07 -29.44
C VAL A 68 -4.65 -1.17 -28.94
N HIS A 69 -5.92 -1.60 -29.05
CA HIS A 69 -7.06 -0.84 -28.54
C HIS A 69 -6.91 -0.60 -27.02
N GLY A 70 -6.63 -1.65 -26.25
CA GLY A 70 -6.40 -1.52 -24.81
C GLY A 70 -5.17 -0.67 -24.47
N PHE A 71 -4.11 -0.77 -25.27
CA PHE A 71 -2.89 0.01 -25.08
C PHE A 71 -3.11 1.50 -25.34
N VAL A 72 -3.86 1.87 -26.38
CA VAL A 72 -4.24 3.27 -26.65
C VAL A 72 -5.00 3.86 -25.45
N HIS A 73 -6.02 3.15 -24.98
CA HIS A 73 -6.77 3.56 -23.80
C HIS A 73 -5.87 3.69 -22.55
N LYS A 74 -4.96 2.75 -22.35
CA LYS A 74 -3.99 2.80 -21.24
C LYS A 74 -3.07 4.02 -21.33
N GLU A 75 -2.59 4.38 -22.53
CA GLU A 75 -1.74 5.58 -22.71
C GLU A 75 -2.55 6.88 -22.47
N ILE A 76 -3.79 6.97 -22.93
CA ILE A 76 -4.67 8.11 -22.62
C ILE A 76 -4.86 8.23 -21.10
N PHE A 77 -5.23 7.14 -20.44
CA PHE A 77 -5.38 7.13 -18.97
C PHE A 77 -4.09 7.61 -18.27
N LYS A 78 -2.94 7.10 -18.71
CA LYS A 78 -1.64 7.42 -18.12
C LYS A 78 -1.26 8.90 -18.28
N GLU A 79 -1.46 9.47 -19.46
CA GLU A 79 -0.98 10.81 -19.80
C GLU A 79 -1.99 11.91 -19.41
N GLU A 80 -3.30 11.61 -19.48
CA GLU A 80 -4.36 12.63 -19.34
C GLU A 80 -5.21 12.45 -18.09
N GLU A 81 -5.36 11.21 -17.57
CA GLU A 81 -6.32 10.90 -16.50
C GLU A 81 -5.68 10.20 -15.29
N LEU A 82 -4.35 10.15 -15.19
CA LEU A 82 -3.69 9.47 -14.09
C LEU A 82 -4.15 10.01 -12.73
N GLY A 83 -4.62 9.12 -11.85
CA GLY A 83 -5.23 9.46 -10.58
C GLY A 83 -6.77 9.62 -10.63
N ASN A 84 -7.37 9.64 -11.80
CA ASN A 84 -8.82 9.57 -11.92
C ASN A 84 -9.32 8.13 -11.70
N ARG A 85 -9.82 7.85 -10.49
CA ARG A 85 -10.34 6.52 -10.12
C ARG A 85 -11.56 6.10 -10.95
N GLN A 86 -12.29 7.07 -11.53
CA GLN A 86 -13.47 6.83 -12.35
C GLN A 86 -13.17 6.87 -13.86
N SER A 87 -11.89 6.84 -14.25
CA SER A 87 -11.47 6.85 -15.64
C SER A 87 -12.18 5.77 -16.45
N THR A 88 -12.84 6.19 -17.51
CA THR A 88 -13.43 5.28 -18.48
C THR A 88 -12.35 4.65 -19.34
N HIS A 89 -11.25 5.38 -19.61
CA HIS A 89 -10.12 4.86 -20.36
C HIS A 89 -9.41 3.74 -19.64
N ARG A 90 -9.21 3.83 -18.30
CA ARG A 90 -8.64 2.72 -17.52
C ARG A 90 -9.49 1.46 -17.63
N ARG A 91 -10.82 1.59 -17.53
CA ARG A 91 -11.74 0.44 -17.65
C ARG A 91 -11.73 -0.16 -19.04
N GLN A 92 -11.80 0.68 -20.09
CA GLN A 92 -11.73 0.22 -21.47
C GLN A 92 -10.39 -0.47 -21.81
N ALA A 93 -9.28 0.05 -21.28
CA ALA A 93 -7.98 -0.60 -21.40
C ALA A 93 -8.00 -2.01 -20.80
N GLU A 94 -8.53 -2.16 -19.60
CA GLU A 94 -8.64 -3.44 -18.91
C GLU A 94 -9.52 -4.43 -19.73
N GLU A 95 -10.71 -4.02 -20.12
CA GLU A 95 -11.66 -4.85 -20.88
C GLU A 95 -11.03 -5.36 -22.19
N SER A 96 -10.35 -4.47 -22.92
CA SER A 96 -9.71 -4.80 -24.19
C SER A 96 -8.52 -5.74 -24.02
N LEU A 97 -7.67 -5.51 -23.02
CA LEU A 97 -6.54 -6.40 -22.73
C LEU A 97 -7.02 -7.79 -22.28
N LEU A 98 -8.08 -7.86 -21.47
CA LEU A 98 -8.69 -9.13 -21.10
C LEU A 98 -9.37 -9.82 -22.29
N ARG A 99 -9.88 -9.07 -23.26
CA ARG A 99 -10.40 -9.62 -24.52
C ARG A 99 -9.27 -10.17 -25.38
N ALA A 100 -8.14 -9.44 -25.49
CA ALA A 100 -6.95 -9.91 -26.18
C ALA A 100 -6.47 -11.27 -25.68
N MET A 101 -6.47 -11.50 -24.36
CA MET A 101 -6.11 -12.79 -23.74
C MET A 101 -7.03 -13.95 -24.13
N LYS A 102 -8.24 -13.67 -24.64
CA LYS A 102 -9.22 -14.69 -25.05
C LYS A 102 -9.20 -15.02 -26.54
N CYS A 103 -8.41 -14.30 -27.33
CA CYS A 103 -8.26 -14.58 -28.75
C CYS A 103 -7.43 -15.85 -28.99
N GLU A 104 -7.69 -16.58 -30.07
CA GLU A 104 -6.99 -17.83 -30.39
C GLU A 104 -5.47 -17.67 -30.51
N ASN A 105 -5.01 -16.51 -31.00
CA ASN A 105 -3.60 -16.21 -31.20
C ASN A 105 -2.98 -15.40 -30.02
N ALA A 106 -3.65 -15.33 -28.87
CA ALA A 106 -3.21 -14.54 -27.70
C ALA A 106 -1.77 -14.88 -27.26
N THR A 107 -1.35 -16.13 -27.35
CA THR A 107 0.00 -16.59 -26.95
C THR A 107 1.13 -15.85 -27.65
N ARG A 108 0.91 -15.35 -28.89
CA ARG A 108 1.91 -14.57 -29.63
C ARG A 108 2.16 -13.19 -29.03
N HIS A 109 1.21 -12.67 -28.24
CA HIS A 109 1.21 -11.31 -27.71
C HIS A 109 1.10 -11.29 -26.18
N GLU A 110 1.20 -12.47 -25.55
CA GLU A 110 0.92 -12.68 -24.13
C GLU A 110 1.77 -11.79 -23.24
N ASP A 111 3.06 -11.68 -23.50
CA ASP A 111 3.99 -10.88 -22.70
C ASP A 111 3.62 -9.38 -22.73
N MET A 112 3.25 -8.86 -23.89
CA MET A 112 2.84 -7.46 -24.04
C MET A 112 1.52 -7.18 -23.32
N ILE A 113 0.56 -8.09 -23.46
CA ILE A 113 -0.75 -8.00 -22.79
C ILE A 113 -0.56 -8.06 -21.28
N LYS A 114 0.22 -9.02 -20.76
CA LYS A 114 0.54 -9.17 -19.34
C LYS A 114 1.24 -7.94 -18.78
N LEU A 115 2.18 -7.37 -19.54
CA LEU A 115 2.89 -6.16 -19.11
C LEU A 115 1.93 -4.96 -18.97
N ALA A 116 1.00 -4.79 -19.92
CA ALA A 116 -0.01 -3.74 -19.85
C ALA A 116 -1.00 -3.96 -18.70
N LEU A 117 -1.44 -5.20 -18.46
CA LEU A 117 -2.28 -5.56 -17.33
C LEU A 117 -1.58 -5.33 -15.99
N LYS A 118 -0.28 -5.66 -15.88
CA LYS A 118 0.53 -5.39 -14.69
C LYS A 118 0.60 -3.90 -14.38
N TYR A 119 0.75 -3.05 -15.41
CA TYR A 119 0.70 -1.59 -15.23
C TYR A 119 -0.65 -1.14 -14.66
N LEU A 120 -1.77 -1.59 -15.26
CA LEU A 120 -3.10 -1.24 -14.76
C LEU A 120 -3.32 -1.74 -13.33
N ALA A 121 -2.89 -2.97 -13.03
CA ALA A 121 -2.93 -3.52 -11.68
C ALA A 121 -2.23 -2.60 -10.66
N SER A 122 -1.01 -2.14 -10.98
CA SER A 122 -0.27 -1.23 -10.09
C SER A 122 -1.00 0.08 -9.84
N THR A 123 -1.78 0.59 -10.80
CA THR A 123 -2.60 1.80 -10.60
C THR A 123 -3.76 1.56 -9.63
N TYR A 124 -4.40 0.38 -9.67
CA TYR A 124 -5.42 0.00 -8.69
C TYR A 124 -4.85 -0.13 -7.28
N TYR A 125 -3.65 -0.70 -7.14
CA TYR A 125 -2.97 -0.79 -5.84
C TYR A 125 -2.65 0.60 -5.27
N ASN A 126 -2.08 1.49 -6.07
CA ASN A 126 -1.80 2.86 -5.65
C ASN A 126 -3.07 3.60 -5.21
N ASP A 127 -4.15 3.43 -5.96
CA ASP A 127 -5.46 3.99 -5.62
C ASP A 127 -6.03 3.39 -4.32
N ALA A 128 -5.82 2.09 -4.07
CA ALA A 128 -6.21 1.44 -2.82
C ALA A 128 -5.49 2.07 -1.62
N LEU A 129 -4.17 2.26 -1.70
CA LEU A 129 -3.38 2.90 -0.65
C LEU A 129 -3.77 4.37 -0.45
N GLN A 130 -3.98 5.14 -1.52
CA GLN A 130 -4.42 6.52 -1.40
C GLN A 130 -5.81 6.63 -0.79
N SER A 131 -6.76 5.76 -1.20
CA SER A 131 -8.12 5.78 -0.66
C SER A 131 -8.17 5.37 0.80
N SER A 132 -7.28 4.47 1.24
CA SER A 132 -7.20 4.05 2.64
C SER A 132 -6.81 5.17 3.61
N GLN A 133 -6.15 6.22 3.12
CA GLN A 133 -5.73 7.38 3.92
C GLN A 133 -6.79 8.47 4.07
N VAL A 134 -7.87 8.39 3.31
CA VAL A 134 -8.93 9.42 3.25
C VAL A 134 -10.33 8.83 3.42
N ILE A 135 -10.44 7.72 4.13
CA ILE A 135 -11.72 7.06 4.39
C ILE A 135 -12.65 7.98 5.17
N ALA A 136 -13.89 8.09 4.71
CA ALA A 136 -14.95 8.75 5.46
C ALA A 136 -15.58 7.76 6.45
N GLY A 137 -15.31 7.94 7.74
CA GLY A 137 -15.81 7.01 8.76
C GLY A 137 -15.13 5.65 8.75
N GLU A 138 -15.91 4.58 8.73
CA GLU A 138 -15.46 3.18 8.86
C GLU A 138 -15.54 2.39 7.54
N ASP A 139 -16.00 3.04 6.46
CA ASP A 139 -16.25 2.36 5.18
C ASP A 139 -14.96 2.12 4.38
N GLU A 140 -14.42 0.93 4.54
CA GLU A 140 -13.24 0.45 3.81
C GLU A 140 -13.57 -0.16 2.44
N SER A 141 -14.83 -0.08 1.99
CA SER A 141 -15.28 -0.76 0.76
C SER A 141 -14.47 -0.33 -0.47
N VAL A 142 -14.16 0.97 -0.59
CA VAL A 142 -13.41 1.51 -1.72
C VAL A 142 -11.96 0.99 -1.76
N PRO A 143 -11.12 1.17 -0.73
CA PRO A 143 -9.76 0.64 -0.77
C PRO A 143 -9.71 -0.88 -0.92
N ARG A 144 -10.63 -1.61 -0.30
CA ARG A 144 -10.67 -3.08 -0.41
C ARG A 144 -11.09 -3.55 -1.80
N LYS A 145 -12.04 -2.87 -2.45
CA LYS A 145 -12.41 -3.18 -3.83
C LYS A 145 -11.25 -2.92 -4.79
N LEU A 146 -10.58 -1.78 -4.67
CA LEU A 146 -9.42 -1.45 -5.50
C LEU A 146 -8.28 -2.47 -5.31
N PHE A 147 -8.05 -2.93 -4.09
CA PHE A 147 -7.08 -3.98 -3.81
C PHE A 147 -7.50 -5.34 -4.41
N ALA A 148 -8.79 -5.66 -4.41
CA ALA A 148 -9.30 -6.87 -5.08
C ALA A 148 -9.10 -6.80 -6.60
N ASP A 149 -9.32 -5.63 -7.23
CA ASP A 149 -9.06 -5.41 -8.65
C ASP A 149 -7.57 -5.52 -8.97
N PHE A 150 -6.70 -4.98 -8.13
CA PHE A 150 -5.25 -5.19 -8.19
C PHE A 150 -4.89 -6.68 -8.19
N ARG A 151 -5.37 -7.44 -7.19
CA ARG A 151 -5.09 -8.89 -7.07
C ARG A 151 -5.57 -9.66 -8.29
N ARG A 152 -6.77 -9.35 -8.77
CA ARG A 152 -7.36 -10.01 -9.94
C ARG A 152 -6.50 -9.83 -11.19
N LEU A 153 -6.05 -8.61 -11.48
CA LEU A 153 -5.22 -8.32 -12.65
C LEU A 153 -3.80 -8.87 -12.49
N MET A 154 -3.21 -8.78 -11.29
CA MET A 154 -1.89 -9.33 -11.03
C MET A 154 -1.85 -10.85 -11.15
N ASN A 155 -2.90 -11.57 -10.72
CA ASN A 155 -2.99 -13.02 -10.91
C ASN A 155 -2.99 -13.42 -12.38
N ILE A 156 -3.50 -12.57 -13.28
CA ILE A 156 -3.45 -12.81 -14.72
C ILE A 156 -2.07 -12.45 -15.28
N ALA A 157 -1.53 -11.30 -14.89
CA ALA A 157 -0.28 -10.78 -15.42
C ALA A 157 0.95 -11.53 -14.89
N VAL A 158 0.95 -11.87 -13.60
CA VAL A 158 2.05 -12.52 -12.87
C VAL A 158 1.46 -13.52 -11.88
N PRO A 159 1.08 -14.74 -12.31
CA PRO A 159 0.39 -15.73 -11.48
C PRO A 159 1.12 -16.09 -10.17
N GLU A 160 2.45 -16.04 -10.18
CA GLU A 160 3.30 -16.36 -9.02
C GLU A 160 3.44 -15.19 -8.02
N THR A 161 2.63 -14.14 -8.13
CA THR A 161 2.72 -12.98 -7.23
C THR A 161 2.38 -13.39 -5.79
N ASN A 162 3.33 -13.17 -4.87
CA ASN A 162 3.07 -13.21 -3.45
C ASN A 162 2.43 -11.88 -3.02
N PHE A 163 1.21 -11.93 -2.52
CA PHE A 163 0.44 -10.74 -2.11
C PHE A 163 0.66 -10.33 -0.65
N LEU A 164 1.44 -11.08 0.13
CA LEU A 164 1.59 -10.85 1.56
C LEU A 164 2.02 -9.40 1.88
N ASP A 165 3.08 -8.92 1.24
CA ASP A 165 3.60 -7.58 1.51
C ASP A 165 2.63 -6.47 1.05
N TYR A 166 1.91 -6.69 -0.05
CA TYR A 166 0.88 -5.76 -0.53
C TYR A 166 -0.31 -5.67 0.44
N GLU A 167 -0.73 -6.81 1.00
CA GLU A 167 -1.82 -6.88 1.95
C GLU A 167 -1.43 -6.25 3.29
N LYS A 168 -0.23 -6.52 3.78
CA LYS A 168 0.34 -5.87 4.97
C LYS A 168 0.40 -4.35 4.81
N GLU A 169 0.83 -3.85 3.65
CA GLU A 169 0.92 -2.40 3.40
C GLU A 169 -0.46 -1.74 3.37
N LEU A 170 -1.49 -2.40 2.81
CA LEU A 170 -2.87 -1.91 2.87
C LEU A 170 -3.38 -1.85 4.32
N GLU A 171 -3.20 -2.93 5.10
CA GLU A 171 -3.61 -2.97 6.50
C GLU A 171 -2.87 -1.91 7.34
N LYS A 172 -1.57 -1.71 7.07
CA LYS A 172 -0.76 -0.66 7.71
C LYS A 172 -1.29 0.75 7.38
N SER A 173 -1.63 1.00 6.12
CA SER A 173 -2.18 2.29 5.69
C SER A 173 -3.53 2.58 6.35
N LEU A 174 -4.41 1.59 6.44
CA LEU A 174 -5.69 1.67 7.15
C LEU A 174 -5.46 1.90 8.66
N GLY A 175 -4.55 1.13 9.27
CA GLY A 175 -4.20 1.27 10.68
C GLY A 175 -3.68 2.66 11.02
N GLN A 176 -2.79 3.21 10.20
CA GLN A 176 -2.25 4.56 10.36
C GLN A 176 -3.33 5.64 10.22
N HIS A 177 -4.26 5.47 9.28
CA HIS A 177 -5.39 6.38 9.13
C HIS A 177 -6.23 6.43 10.41
N TYR A 178 -6.68 5.29 10.92
CA TYR A 178 -7.49 5.22 12.14
C TYR A 178 -6.71 5.70 13.38
N PHE A 179 -5.42 5.39 13.48
CA PHE A 179 -4.58 5.90 14.54
C PHE A 179 -4.52 7.44 14.52
N THR A 180 -4.39 8.03 13.33
CA THR A 180 -4.39 9.49 13.16
C THR A 180 -5.73 10.12 13.56
N LEU A 181 -6.85 9.47 13.21
CA LEU A 181 -8.18 9.92 13.66
C LEU A 181 -8.31 9.88 15.18
N TRP A 182 -7.85 8.79 15.80
CA TRP A 182 -7.85 8.68 17.25
C TRP A 182 -6.96 9.73 17.94
N GLN A 183 -5.79 10.04 17.39
CA GLN A 183 -4.93 11.10 17.93
C GLN A 183 -5.57 12.49 17.90
N ARG A 184 -6.47 12.76 16.95
CA ARG A 184 -7.21 14.02 16.86
C ARG A 184 -8.35 14.11 17.89
N ASP A 185 -8.98 12.98 18.16
CA ASP A 185 -10.06 12.87 19.14
C ASP A 185 -9.98 11.54 19.88
N THR A 186 -9.30 11.59 21.03
CA THR A 186 -8.95 10.40 21.81
C THR A 186 -10.12 9.86 22.64
N GLU A 187 -11.19 10.64 22.80
CA GLU A 187 -12.42 10.18 23.45
C GLU A 187 -13.19 9.23 22.51
N VAL A 188 -12.97 9.29 21.21
CA VAL A 188 -13.59 8.38 20.23
C VAL A 188 -12.83 7.06 20.16
N GLY A 189 -13.07 6.19 21.14
CA GLY A 189 -12.40 4.89 21.28
C GLY A 189 -12.47 3.97 20.07
N LYS A 190 -13.52 4.09 19.23
CA LYS A 190 -13.70 3.26 18.03
C LYS A 190 -12.54 3.37 17.04
N TRP A 191 -11.93 4.54 16.91
CA TRP A 191 -10.79 4.73 16.00
C TRP A 191 -9.54 3.97 16.46
N ARG A 192 -9.30 3.96 17.78
CA ARG A 192 -8.28 3.13 18.40
C ARG A 192 -8.53 1.65 18.13
N ASP A 193 -9.77 1.20 18.32
CA ASP A 193 -10.12 -0.22 18.16
C ASP A 193 -9.97 -0.67 16.71
N LEU A 194 -10.32 0.19 15.74
CA LEU A 194 -10.08 -0.05 14.32
C LEU A 194 -8.57 -0.08 14.00
N ALA A 195 -7.78 0.87 14.50
CA ALA A 195 -6.33 0.85 14.33
C ALA A 195 -5.71 -0.45 14.89
N THR A 196 -6.09 -0.83 16.13
CA THR A 196 -5.66 -2.08 16.75
C THR A 196 -6.02 -3.29 15.89
N LYS A 197 -7.25 -3.34 15.37
CA LYS A 197 -7.69 -4.42 14.47
C LYS A 197 -6.83 -4.52 13.22
N ARG A 198 -6.45 -3.41 12.60
CA ARG A 198 -5.61 -3.42 11.38
C ARG A 198 -4.20 -3.94 11.67
N TYR A 199 -3.53 -3.47 12.72
CA TYR A 199 -2.22 -3.97 13.09
C TYR A 199 -2.26 -5.43 13.58
N ALA A 200 -3.30 -5.84 14.27
CA ALA A 200 -3.52 -7.26 14.63
C ALA A 200 -3.69 -8.15 13.38
N SER A 201 -4.33 -7.64 12.33
CA SER A 201 -4.43 -8.35 11.05
C SER A 201 -3.05 -8.59 10.42
N ILE A 202 -2.12 -7.60 10.51
CA ILE A 202 -0.74 -7.78 10.03
C ILE A 202 -0.03 -8.89 10.82
N VAL A 203 -0.15 -8.88 12.16
CA VAL A 203 0.44 -9.94 13.00
C VAL A 203 -0.13 -11.33 12.66
N ALA A 204 -1.41 -11.42 12.31
CA ALA A 204 -2.03 -12.67 11.89
C ALA A 204 -1.54 -13.15 10.52
N LEU A 205 -1.21 -12.22 9.60
CA LEU A 205 -0.63 -12.53 8.29
C LEU A 205 0.86 -12.89 8.40
N ASP A 206 1.58 -12.19 9.27
CA ASP A 206 3.02 -12.32 9.46
C ASP A 206 3.38 -12.06 10.93
N SER A 207 3.54 -13.12 11.70
CA SER A 207 3.89 -13.05 13.12
C SER A 207 5.33 -12.57 13.39
N THR A 208 6.11 -12.32 12.35
CA THR A 208 7.48 -11.78 12.44
C THR A 208 7.56 -10.29 12.11
N ASP A 209 6.44 -9.63 11.88
CA ASP A 209 6.38 -8.19 11.58
C ASP A 209 6.58 -7.35 12.84
N SER A 210 7.82 -6.91 13.07
CA SER A 210 8.17 -6.10 14.25
C SER A 210 7.44 -4.75 14.29
N ASP A 211 7.11 -4.16 13.13
CA ASP A 211 6.43 -2.87 13.05
C ASP A 211 4.97 -2.98 13.48
N ALA A 212 4.32 -4.10 13.20
CA ALA A 212 2.96 -4.34 13.66
C ALA A 212 2.88 -4.45 15.17
N TYR A 213 3.78 -5.20 15.81
CA TYR A 213 3.87 -5.27 17.26
C TYR A 213 4.21 -3.92 17.88
N TYR A 214 5.15 -3.18 17.30
CA TYR A 214 5.49 -1.81 17.75
C TYR A 214 4.25 -0.90 17.73
N ASN A 215 3.48 -0.89 16.64
CA ASN A 215 2.30 -0.04 16.54
C ASN A 215 1.18 -0.45 17.52
N LEU A 216 0.97 -1.75 17.75
CA LEU A 216 0.07 -2.24 18.80
C LEU A 216 0.49 -1.74 20.18
N ALA A 217 1.79 -1.83 20.49
CA ALA A 217 2.34 -1.34 21.75
C ALA A 217 2.15 0.17 21.91
N VAL A 218 2.40 0.95 20.85
CA VAL A 218 2.23 2.42 20.85
C VAL A 218 0.76 2.82 21.06
N ILE A 219 -0.19 2.09 20.48
CA ILE A 219 -1.62 2.35 20.69
C ILE A 219 -2.00 2.17 22.16
N ASP A 220 -1.62 1.03 22.76
CA ASP A 220 -1.94 0.74 24.16
C ASP A 220 -1.20 1.67 25.14
N TYR A 221 0.07 2.00 24.85
CA TYR A 221 0.82 2.97 25.64
C TYR A 221 0.20 4.37 25.60
N ASN A 222 -0.15 4.86 24.41
CA ASN A 222 -0.81 6.16 24.27
C ASN A 222 -2.17 6.19 24.98
N ARG A 223 -2.92 5.09 24.97
CA ARG A 223 -4.16 4.97 25.76
C ARG A 223 -3.87 5.15 27.25
N ALA A 224 -2.84 4.50 27.80
CA ALA A 224 -2.46 4.67 29.20
C ALA A 224 -2.03 6.11 29.50
N VAL A 225 -1.22 6.74 28.65
CA VAL A 225 -0.84 8.16 28.78
C VAL A 225 -2.08 9.07 28.77
N PHE A 226 -3.09 8.74 27.97
CA PHE A 226 -4.36 9.47 27.96
C PHE A 226 -5.10 9.35 29.29
N MET A 227 -5.11 8.17 29.90
CA MET A 227 -5.70 7.98 31.21
C MET A 227 -5.01 8.83 32.28
N TYR A 228 -3.68 8.89 32.27
CA TYR A 228 -2.91 9.77 33.15
C TYR A 228 -3.22 11.25 32.95
N ARG A 229 -3.46 11.71 31.70
CA ARG A 229 -3.78 13.12 31.40
C ARG A 229 -5.14 13.57 31.92
N LYS A 230 -6.02 12.62 32.26
CA LYS A 230 -7.32 12.93 32.90
C LYS A 230 -7.20 13.27 34.37
N LEU A 231 -6.05 12.97 35.00
CA LEU A 231 -5.77 13.36 36.38
C LEU A 231 -5.54 14.86 36.45
N GLY A 232 -6.40 15.53 37.21
CA GLY A 232 -6.32 16.96 37.47
C GLY A 232 -6.22 17.27 38.96
N PRO A 233 -6.03 18.55 39.35
CA PRO A 233 -5.93 18.95 40.76
C PRO A 233 -7.19 18.59 41.57
N ASP A 234 -8.33 18.53 40.91
CA ASP A 234 -9.65 18.28 41.55
C ASP A 234 -10.04 16.78 41.48
N THR A 235 -9.20 15.91 40.95
CA THR A 235 -9.46 14.46 40.86
C THR A 235 -9.47 13.89 42.31
N ASP A 236 -10.53 13.17 42.67
CA ASP A 236 -10.61 12.45 43.91
C ASP A 236 -9.42 11.47 44.06
N MET A 237 -8.90 11.31 45.24
CA MET A 237 -7.71 10.48 45.51
C MET A 237 -7.96 9.01 45.12
N PHE A 238 -9.15 8.49 45.38
CA PHE A 238 -9.49 7.09 45.04
C PHE A 238 -9.57 6.91 43.53
N ASP A 239 -10.22 7.85 42.82
CA ASP A 239 -10.31 7.85 41.36
C ASP A 239 -8.91 7.98 40.74
N ALA A 240 -8.04 8.82 41.31
CA ALA A 240 -6.66 8.98 40.87
C ALA A 240 -5.85 7.68 40.97
N ILE A 241 -5.95 6.99 42.11
CA ILE A 241 -5.27 5.70 42.32
C ILE A 241 -5.81 4.65 41.33
N THR A 242 -7.13 4.55 41.21
CA THR A 242 -7.79 3.59 40.29
C THR A 242 -7.33 3.81 38.85
N LEU A 243 -7.31 5.05 38.39
CA LEU A 243 -6.90 5.39 37.03
C LEU A 243 -5.41 5.12 36.77
N GLN A 244 -4.57 5.36 37.79
CA GLN A 244 -3.13 5.02 37.71
C GLN A 244 -2.90 3.50 37.65
N GLU A 245 -3.63 2.72 38.44
CA GLU A 245 -3.54 1.26 38.42
C GLU A 245 -4.01 0.68 37.07
N GLU A 246 -5.12 1.18 36.53
CA GLU A 246 -5.62 0.79 35.20
C GLU A 246 -4.61 1.13 34.11
N ALA A 247 -4.06 2.34 34.11
CA ALA A 247 -3.07 2.78 33.12
C ALA A 247 -1.79 1.94 33.20
N SER A 248 -1.25 1.73 34.40
CA SER A 248 -0.06 0.89 34.63
C SER A 248 -0.32 -0.57 34.28
N GLY A 249 -1.52 -1.08 34.59
CA GLY A 249 -1.98 -2.41 34.20
C GLY A 249 -2.03 -2.59 32.69
N LEU A 250 -2.51 -1.59 31.95
CA LEU A 250 -2.55 -1.60 30.49
C LEU A 250 -1.14 -1.60 29.88
N ILE A 251 -0.23 -0.78 30.41
CA ILE A 251 1.17 -0.78 29.96
C ILE A 251 1.79 -2.15 30.19
N ARG A 252 1.66 -2.70 31.41
CA ARG A 252 2.29 -3.98 31.79
C ARG A 252 1.74 -5.16 30.99
N SER A 253 0.41 -5.24 30.82
CA SER A 253 -0.24 -6.43 30.27
C SER A 253 -0.36 -6.44 28.74
N LYS A 254 -0.26 -5.25 28.07
CA LYS A 254 -0.44 -5.15 26.64
C LYS A 254 0.70 -4.41 25.95
N ALA A 255 0.94 -3.14 26.32
CA ALA A 255 1.91 -2.32 25.60
C ALA A 255 3.32 -2.90 25.69
N LEU A 256 3.80 -3.22 26.90
CA LEU A 256 5.14 -3.78 27.12
C LEU A 256 5.28 -5.17 26.45
N VAL A 257 4.27 -6.03 26.57
CA VAL A 257 4.29 -7.36 25.95
C VAL A 257 4.45 -7.29 24.41
N ASN A 258 3.75 -6.38 23.76
CA ASN A 258 3.88 -6.18 22.31
C ASN A 258 5.23 -5.51 21.98
N MET A 259 5.70 -4.58 22.80
CA MET A 259 6.99 -3.92 22.59
C MET A 259 8.16 -4.88 22.77
N GLU A 260 8.11 -5.80 23.73
CA GLU A 260 9.10 -6.86 23.92
C GLU A 260 9.17 -7.80 22.72
N LYS A 261 8.01 -8.16 22.14
CA LYS A 261 7.97 -8.94 20.89
C LYS A 261 8.59 -8.16 19.73
N ALA A 262 8.27 -6.87 19.58
CA ALA A 262 8.90 -6.02 18.58
C ALA A 262 10.41 -5.95 18.75
N TYR A 263 10.89 -5.80 19.98
CA TYR A 263 12.32 -5.76 20.31
C TYR A 263 13.01 -7.09 20.01
N ALA A 264 12.40 -8.22 20.36
CA ALA A 264 12.96 -9.53 20.05
C ALA A 264 13.13 -9.77 18.55
N LEU A 265 12.23 -9.20 17.71
CA LEU A 265 12.28 -9.31 16.25
C LEU A 265 13.23 -8.29 15.59
N ALA A 266 13.40 -7.12 16.19
CA ALA A 266 14.19 -6.04 15.61
C ALA A 266 14.91 -5.19 16.67
N PRO A 267 15.91 -5.75 17.38
CA PRO A 267 16.56 -5.10 18.52
C PRO A 267 17.41 -3.88 18.17
N GLU A 268 17.69 -3.67 16.88
CA GLU A 268 18.48 -2.53 16.40
C GLU A 268 17.62 -1.37 15.88
N LYS A 269 16.28 -1.49 15.87
CA LYS A 269 15.38 -0.39 15.48
C LYS A 269 15.27 0.63 16.62
N GLY A 270 15.75 1.85 16.35
CA GLY A 270 15.84 2.91 17.37
C GLY A 270 14.50 3.28 18.00
N GLU A 271 13.42 3.32 17.22
CA GLU A 271 12.08 3.58 17.73
C GLU A 271 11.59 2.50 18.70
N ILE A 272 11.94 1.23 18.46
CA ILE A 272 11.56 0.11 19.32
C ILE A 272 12.35 0.17 20.62
N VAL A 273 13.68 0.38 20.55
CA VAL A 273 14.54 0.44 21.74
C VAL A 273 14.17 1.63 22.63
N ARG A 274 13.85 2.78 22.04
CA ARG A 274 13.34 3.93 22.80
C ARG A 274 11.96 3.68 23.38
N GLY A 275 11.08 3.04 22.59
CA GLY A 275 9.72 2.70 23.03
C GLY A 275 9.70 1.80 24.26
N ILE A 276 10.50 0.72 24.27
CA ILE A 276 10.58 -0.20 25.39
C ILE A 276 11.17 0.48 26.64
N MET A 277 12.20 1.31 26.47
CA MET A 277 12.76 2.11 27.58
C MET A 277 11.71 3.04 28.19
N MET A 278 10.90 3.71 27.37
CA MET A 278 9.84 4.60 27.86
C MET A 278 8.75 3.83 28.63
N MET A 279 8.40 2.63 28.22
CA MET A 279 7.42 1.79 28.91
C MET A 279 7.95 1.30 30.26
N HIS A 280 9.22 0.87 30.34
CA HIS A 280 9.86 0.54 31.60
C HIS A 280 9.93 1.75 32.54
N ARG A 281 10.24 2.95 32.03
CA ARG A 281 10.21 4.18 32.80
C ARG A 281 8.84 4.48 33.38
N ALA A 282 7.77 4.29 32.61
CA ALA A 282 6.39 4.50 33.06
C ALA A 282 5.95 3.49 34.14
N LEU A 283 6.68 2.38 34.28
CA LEU A 283 6.45 1.34 35.31
C LEU A 283 7.47 1.37 36.46
N ASP A 284 8.34 2.39 36.53
CA ASP A 284 9.40 2.55 37.53
C ASP A 284 10.39 1.37 37.57
N HIS A 285 10.62 0.72 36.45
CA HIS A 285 11.60 -0.37 36.30
C HIS A 285 13.01 0.19 36.05
N GLU A 286 13.62 0.77 37.05
CA GLU A 286 14.91 1.51 36.96
C GLU A 286 16.05 0.71 36.33
N LYS A 287 16.15 -0.60 36.62
CA LYS A 287 17.20 -1.48 36.06
C LYS A 287 17.06 -1.63 34.55
N ASP A 288 15.84 -1.82 34.09
CA ASP A 288 15.57 -1.98 32.66
C ASP A 288 15.75 -0.65 31.90
N VAL A 289 15.37 0.47 32.50
CA VAL A 289 15.65 1.81 31.98
C VAL A 289 17.13 2.03 31.79
N ALA A 290 17.96 1.67 32.80
CA ALA A 290 19.42 1.79 32.73
C ALA A 290 20.01 0.89 31.63
N TYR A 291 19.53 -0.33 31.52
CA TYR A 291 19.94 -1.27 30.45
C TYR A 291 19.64 -0.70 29.05
N PHE A 292 18.39 -0.30 28.79
CA PHE A 292 18.02 0.22 27.48
C PHE A 292 18.66 1.57 27.14
N LYS A 293 18.99 2.37 28.16
CA LYS A 293 19.77 3.59 27.94
C LYS A 293 21.17 3.25 27.40
N THR A 294 21.86 2.27 28.02
CA THR A 294 23.16 1.80 27.53
C THR A 294 23.08 1.22 26.14
N GLU A 295 22.00 0.50 25.85
CA GLU A 295 21.76 -0.10 24.51
C GLU A 295 21.56 0.98 23.44
N ILE A 296 20.81 2.04 23.72
CA ILE A 296 20.66 3.20 22.83
C ILE A 296 22.02 3.85 22.56
N GLU A 297 22.82 4.09 23.61
CA GLU A 297 24.17 4.66 23.48
C GLU A 297 25.08 3.77 22.62
N ARG A 298 25.03 2.45 22.80
CA ARG A 298 25.74 1.48 21.95
C ARG A 298 25.34 1.60 20.48
N LEU A 299 24.04 1.59 20.20
CA LEU A 299 23.52 1.68 18.83
C LEU A 299 23.86 3.02 18.15
N ILE A 300 23.91 4.11 18.91
CA ILE A 300 24.37 5.42 18.41
C ILE A 300 25.87 5.36 18.06
N ASN A 301 26.70 4.82 18.95
CA ASN A 301 28.15 4.70 18.73
C ASN A 301 28.50 3.78 17.54
N GLU A 302 27.68 2.77 17.30
CA GLU A 302 27.80 1.89 16.12
C GLU A 302 27.23 2.52 14.84
N GLY A 303 26.67 3.72 14.91
CA GLY A 303 26.05 4.42 13.76
C GLY A 303 24.75 3.79 13.25
N LYS A 304 24.14 2.87 14.02
CA LYS A 304 22.89 2.18 13.65
C LYS A 304 21.64 3.05 13.83
N ILE A 305 21.67 3.94 14.82
CA ILE A 305 20.61 4.91 15.07
C ILE A 305 21.18 6.32 15.23
N LYS A 306 20.38 7.33 14.97
CA LYS A 306 20.77 8.73 15.19
C LYS A 306 20.59 9.10 16.66
N ALA A 307 21.50 9.91 17.19
CA ALA A 307 21.29 10.58 18.47
C ALA A 307 20.07 11.50 18.38
N ASP A 308 19.29 11.59 19.47
CA ASP A 308 18.18 12.53 19.53
C ASP A 308 18.75 13.95 19.45
N GLN A 309 18.24 14.75 18.52
CA GLN A 309 18.55 16.18 18.55
C GLN A 309 17.82 16.78 19.76
N PRO A 310 18.51 17.55 20.61
CA PRO A 310 17.84 18.27 21.68
C PRO A 310 16.78 19.21 21.05
N LYS A 311 15.53 19.05 21.50
CA LYS A 311 14.43 19.97 21.17
C LYS A 311 14.56 21.25 21.96
#